data_8f51a999e62703c8307c95689deea307
#
_entry.id   8f51a999e62703c8307c95689deea307
#
_cell.length_a   1.000
_cell.length_b   1.000
_cell.length_c   1.000
_cell.angle_alpha   90.00
_cell.angle_beta   90.00
_cell.angle_gamma   90.00
#
_symmetry.space_group_name_H-M   'P 1'
#
loop_
_entity.id
_entity.type
_entity.pdbx_description
1 polymer ?
#
loop_
_entity_poly.entity_id
_entity_poly.type
_entity_poly.pdbx_seq_one_letter_code
_entity_poly.pdbx_strand_id
1 'polypeptide(L)'
;AHYLREQLNLTVGTSVFGLGERFGPLVKNGQVVDVWNADGGTATEQAYKNVPFYLTDAGYGVFVDHPGRVSFEVASEQVSRVQFSVADQRLTYYVIYGPTPKEILRKYTALTGRPALPPAWSFGLWLSTSFTTSYDEQTVTSFIDGMRERELPLSVFHFDCFWMREFNWCDFEWDPRVFPDPEGMLTRLKERGLRICVWINPYIAQRSPLFAEGRALGHLLKKPDGSVWQWDLWQPGMALVDFTRPAAREWYAAKLRALLGMGVDCFKTDFGERIPVDVAYADGSDPERMHNYYTYLYNRTVFEVLDKHRGEGEAVVFARSATAGSQQFPVHWGGDCESTYESMAESLRGGLSLGLSGFGYWSHDIGGFEGTPDPALFKRWIAFGLLSSHSRLHGSHSYRVPWLFDEEAVDVLRLFTRLKLSLMPYLLTAARTAHTEGVPMMRAMV
;
A
#
# COMPACT_ATOMS: atom_id res chain seq x y z
N ALA A 1 32.39 1.90 8.90
CA ALA A 1 31.42 0.88 8.49
C ALA A 1 32.12 -0.17 7.63
N HIS A 2 31.78 -1.42 7.80
CA HIS A 2 32.21 -2.51 6.92
C HIS A 2 31.09 -2.77 5.92
N TYR A 3 31.45 -2.96 4.64
CA TYR A 3 30.51 -3.28 3.59
C TYR A 3 30.86 -4.66 2.99
N LEU A 4 29.83 -5.47 2.76
CA LEU A 4 29.92 -6.64 1.90
C LEU A 4 29.23 -6.33 0.58
N ARG A 5 29.83 -6.75 -0.51
CA ARG A 5 29.28 -6.65 -1.85
C ARG A 5 29.43 -7.96 -2.60
N GLU A 6 28.52 -8.19 -3.52
CA GLU A 6 28.57 -9.25 -4.49
C GLU A 6 28.36 -8.70 -5.89
N GLN A 7 29.00 -9.33 -6.88
CA GLN A 7 28.89 -8.96 -8.28
C GLN A 7 28.53 -10.19 -9.09
N LEU A 8 27.42 -10.13 -9.79
CA LEU A 8 26.97 -11.18 -10.71
C LEU A 8 27.10 -10.70 -12.15
N ASN A 9 27.61 -11.58 -13.00
CA ASN A 9 27.76 -11.29 -14.43
C ASN A 9 26.38 -11.13 -15.08
N LEU A 10 26.30 -10.12 -15.95
CA LEU A 10 25.14 -9.86 -16.79
C LEU A 10 25.55 -10.04 -18.25
N THR A 11 24.87 -10.94 -18.96
CA THR A 11 25.12 -11.18 -20.37
C THR A 11 24.64 -9.97 -21.20
N VAL A 12 25.31 -9.69 -22.29
CA VAL A 12 24.88 -8.64 -23.23
C VAL A 12 23.46 -8.91 -23.73
N GLY A 13 22.59 -7.89 -23.62
CA GLY A 13 21.18 -7.99 -23.99
C GLY A 13 20.24 -8.49 -22.88
N THR A 14 20.76 -8.92 -21.73
CA THR A 14 19.92 -9.29 -20.58
C THR A 14 19.31 -8.07 -19.93
N SER A 15 17.98 -8.06 -19.77
CA SER A 15 17.23 -7.03 -19.08
C SER A 15 16.96 -7.43 -17.63
N VAL A 16 17.03 -6.45 -16.73
CA VAL A 16 16.78 -6.60 -15.29
C VAL A 16 15.52 -5.83 -14.90
N PHE A 17 14.66 -6.45 -14.10
CA PHE A 17 13.36 -5.91 -13.68
C PHE A 17 13.16 -6.10 -12.17
N GLY A 18 12.20 -5.35 -11.58
CA GLY A 18 11.82 -5.52 -10.18
C GLY A 18 12.35 -4.41 -9.29
N LEU A 19 12.91 -4.74 -8.11
CA LEU A 19 13.40 -3.85 -7.06
C LEU A 19 12.30 -3.01 -6.39
N GLY A 20 11.06 -3.54 -6.37
CA GLY A 20 9.91 -2.89 -5.75
C GLY A 20 9.09 -2.03 -6.72
N GLU A 21 8.28 -1.14 -6.15
CA GLU A 21 7.48 -0.18 -6.92
C GLU A 21 8.37 0.97 -7.38
N ARG A 22 8.71 0.97 -8.65
CA ARG A 22 9.60 1.97 -9.24
C ARG A 22 8.90 2.70 -10.38
N PHE A 23 8.75 3.99 -10.26
CA PHE A 23 8.01 4.85 -11.19
C PHE A 23 8.80 5.21 -12.46
N GLY A 24 10.13 5.10 -12.41
CA GLY A 24 11.04 5.27 -13.55
C GLY A 24 11.00 4.10 -14.55
N PRO A 25 12.00 3.95 -15.42
CA PRO A 25 12.02 2.92 -16.45
C PRO A 25 11.82 1.51 -15.89
N LEU A 26 11.01 0.68 -16.58
CA LEU A 26 10.70 -0.69 -16.17
C LEU A 26 11.94 -1.56 -16.17
N VAL A 27 12.78 -1.45 -17.20
CA VAL A 27 14.11 -2.08 -17.28
C VAL A 27 15.07 -1.30 -16.38
N LYS A 28 15.77 -1.99 -15.50
CA LYS A 28 16.64 -1.37 -14.48
C LYS A 28 18.09 -1.20 -14.91
N ASN A 29 18.48 -1.71 -16.09
CA ASN A 29 19.83 -1.54 -16.62
C ASN A 29 20.22 -0.06 -16.71
N GLY A 30 21.40 0.28 -16.21
CA GLY A 30 21.91 1.65 -16.11
C GLY A 30 21.48 2.41 -14.87
N GLN A 31 20.72 1.79 -13.94
CA GLN A 31 20.22 2.43 -12.74
C GLN A 31 20.99 2.00 -11.48
N VAL A 32 21.07 2.93 -10.54
CA VAL A 32 21.43 2.68 -9.13
C VAL A 32 20.14 2.73 -8.33
N VAL A 33 19.89 1.74 -7.50
CA VAL A 33 18.66 1.63 -6.72
C VAL A 33 18.98 1.29 -5.27
N ASP A 34 18.65 2.20 -4.37
CA ASP A 34 18.68 1.95 -2.94
C ASP A 34 17.33 1.37 -2.48
N VAL A 35 17.38 0.21 -1.84
CA VAL A 35 16.23 -0.41 -1.18
C VAL A 35 16.08 0.21 0.21
N TRP A 36 15.37 1.33 0.25
CA TRP A 36 15.12 2.11 1.46
C TRP A 36 13.78 2.83 1.32
N ASN A 37 12.81 2.47 2.17
CA ASN A 37 11.47 3.03 2.09
C ASN A 37 11.48 4.53 2.41
N ALA A 38 10.85 5.31 1.54
CA ALA A 38 10.75 6.76 1.68
C ALA A 38 9.43 7.26 1.09
N ASP A 39 8.98 8.40 1.57
CA ASP A 39 7.80 9.08 1.03
C ASP A 39 8.21 9.92 -0.18
N GLY A 40 7.96 9.41 -1.36
CA GLY A 40 8.48 9.98 -2.59
C GLY A 40 7.44 10.40 -3.63
N GLY A 41 6.41 9.61 -3.85
CA GLY A 41 5.49 9.82 -4.99
C GLY A 41 6.10 9.49 -6.35
N THR A 42 5.33 9.72 -7.43
CA THR A 42 5.70 9.30 -8.79
C THR A 42 6.82 10.12 -9.44
N ALA A 43 6.95 11.39 -9.09
CA ALA A 43 7.95 12.30 -9.69
C ALA A 43 9.37 12.13 -9.11
N THR A 44 9.65 11.06 -8.38
CA THR A 44 10.94 10.84 -7.71
C THR A 44 11.38 9.37 -7.80
N GLU A 45 12.68 9.13 -7.59
CA GLU A 45 13.27 7.81 -7.46
C GLU A 45 13.00 7.14 -6.10
N GLN A 46 12.52 7.91 -5.12
CA GLN A 46 12.09 7.37 -3.83
C GLN A 46 10.84 6.49 -4.00
N ALA A 47 10.67 5.52 -3.13
CA ALA A 47 9.53 4.61 -3.20
C ALA A 47 9.04 4.21 -1.81
N TYR A 48 7.73 4.06 -1.69
CA TYR A 48 7.07 3.55 -0.48
C TYR A 48 7.26 2.03 -0.29
N LYS A 49 7.58 1.31 -1.38
CA LYS A 49 7.65 -0.15 -1.44
C LYS A 49 8.93 -0.58 -2.11
N ASN A 50 9.93 -0.83 -1.29
CA ASN A 50 11.24 -1.30 -1.72
C ASN A 50 11.38 -2.79 -1.45
N VAL A 51 11.78 -3.55 -2.48
CA VAL A 51 11.95 -4.99 -2.42
C VAL A 51 13.35 -5.36 -2.95
N PRO A 52 14.22 -5.98 -2.15
CA PRO A 52 15.58 -6.33 -2.57
C PRO A 52 15.60 -7.59 -3.45
N PHE A 53 14.76 -7.59 -4.48
CA PHE A 53 14.61 -8.69 -5.44
C PHE A 53 14.51 -8.15 -6.84
N TYR A 54 15.33 -8.72 -7.73
CA TYR A 54 15.21 -8.52 -9.17
C TYR A 54 15.08 -9.84 -9.92
N LEU A 55 14.51 -9.80 -11.09
CA LEU A 55 14.49 -10.90 -12.04
C LEU A 55 15.01 -10.46 -13.42
N THR A 56 15.39 -11.43 -14.23
CA THR A 56 15.94 -11.21 -15.56
C THR A 56 15.14 -11.97 -16.62
N ASP A 57 15.24 -11.54 -17.87
CA ASP A 57 14.79 -12.30 -19.04
C ASP A 57 15.74 -13.48 -19.40
N ALA A 58 16.88 -13.61 -18.72
CA ALA A 58 17.83 -14.71 -18.86
C ALA A 58 17.51 -15.94 -17.98
N GLY A 59 16.34 -15.99 -17.35
CA GLY A 59 15.84 -17.16 -16.64
C GLY A 59 16.34 -17.30 -15.20
N TYR A 60 16.66 -16.20 -14.52
CA TYR A 60 16.95 -16.19 -13.08
C TYR A 60 16.52 -14.90 -12.41
N GLY A 61 16.30 -14.97 -11.11
CA GLY A 61 16.15 -13.82 -10.23
C GLY A 61 17.11 -13.89 -9.06
N VAL A 62 17.31 -12.78 -8.38
CA VAL A 62 18.16 -12.69 -7.18
C VAL A 62 17.39 -11.97 -6.08
N PHE A 63 17.29 -12.61 -4.94
CA PHE A 63 16.74 -12.05 -3.72
C PHE A 63 17.87 -11.86 -2.70
N VAL A 64 18.10 -10.61 -2.28
CA VAL A 64 19.04 -10.29 -1.21
C VAL A 64 18.28 -10.30 0.11
N ASP A 65 18.52 -11.32 0.93
CA ASP A 65 17.84 -11.50 2.22
C ASP A 65 18.51 -10.65 3.30
N HIS A 66 18.27 -9.35 3.21
CA HIS A 66 18.79 -8.37 4.16
C HIS A 66 17.71 -7.32 4.48
N PRO A 67 17.34 -7.11 5.75
CA PRO A 67 16.25 -6.21 6.14
C PRO A 67 16.62 -4.72 6.14
N GLY A 68 17.91 -4.38 6.23
CA GLY A 68 18.40 -3.00 6.16
C GLY A 68 18.58 -2.52 4.73
N ARG A 69 19.29 -1.41 4.56
CA ARG A 69 19.58 -0.83 3.24
C ARG A 69 20.38 -1.79 2.37
N VAL A 70 19.89 -2.02 1.16
CA VAL A 70 20.61 -2.73 0.10
C VAL A 70 20.74 -1.79 -1.09
N SER A 71 21.97 -1.54 -1.54
CA SER A 71 22.22 -0.74 -2.75
C SER A 71 22.46 -1.66 -3.93
N PHE A 72 21.76 -1.44 -5.03
CA PHE A 72 21.93 -2.14 -6.30
C PHE A 72 22.49 -1.20 -7.36
N GLU A 73 23.52 -1.65 -8.04
CA GLU A 73 24.13 -1.03 -9.22
C GLU A 73 23.89 -1.97 -10.41
N VAL A 74 22.83 -1.66 -11.19
CA VAL A 74 22.37 -2.53 -12.27
C VAL A 74 22.97 -2.06 -13.58
N ALA A 75 24.07 -2.68 -14.02
CA ALA A 75 24.77 -2.27 -15.25
C ALA A 75 25.12 -0.76 -15.33
N SER A 76 25.17 -0.09 -14.20
CA SER A 76 25.40 1.38 -14.12
C SER A 76 26.88 1.70 -14.00
N GLU A 77 27.63 0.97 -13.19
CA GLU A 77 29.09 1.13 -13.08
C GLU A 77 29.81 0.31 -14.17
N GLN A 78 29.36 -0.93 -14.39
CA GLN A 78 29.88 -1.80 -15.45
C GLN A 78 28.71 -2.51 -16.14
N VAL A 79 28.58 -2.29 -17.45
CA VAL A 79 27.44 -2.77 -18.27
C VAL A 79 27.20 -4.30 -18.23
N SER A 80 28.22 -5.08 -17.89
CA SER A 80 28.17 -6.53 -17.83
C SER A 80 27.96 -7.08 -16.42
N ARG A 81 27.48 -6.27 -15.45
CA ARG A 81 27.35 -6.70 -14.05
C ARG A 81 26.13 -6.09 -13.39
N VAL A 82 25.58 -6.88 -12.44
CA VAL A 82 24.76 -6.36 -11.35
C VAL A 82 25.57 -6.48 -10.08
N GLN A 83 25.77 -5.39 -9.37
CA GLN A 83 26.37 -5.36 -8.05
C GLN A 83 25.33 -5.05 -7.02
N PHE A 84 25.40 -5.68 -5.86
CA PHE A 84 24.63 -5.28 -4.68
C PHE A 84 25.51 -5.30 -3.44
N SER A 85 25.21 -4.37 -2.51
CA SER A 85 26.01 -4.16 -1.31
C SER A 85 25.15 -3.86 -0.09
N VAL A 86 25.66 -4.26 1.08
CA VAL A 86 25.05 -4.03 2.39
C VAL A 86 26.11 -3.54 3.40
N ALA A 87 25.72 -2.67 4.31
CA ALA A 87 26.56 -2.22 5.42
C ALA A 87 26.50 -3.24 6.58
N ASP A 88 27.04 -4.42 6.37
CA ASP A 88 27.00 -5.54 7.33
C ASP A 88 28.26 -6.43 7.19
N GLN A 89 28.44 -7.35 8.12
CA GLN A 89 29.46 -8.41 8.08
C GLN A 89 28.90 -9.75 7.54
N ARG A 90 27.63 -9.78 7.19
CA ARG A 90 26.95 -10.93 6.61
C ARG A 90 26.09 -10.48 5.42
N LEU A 91 26.23 -11.20 4.31
CA LEU A 91 25.41 -11.01 3.12
C LEU A 91 24.82 -12.37 2.72
N THR A 92 23.50 -12.49 2.79
CA THR A 92 22.77 -13.69 2.36
C THR A 92 21.94 -13.31 1.12
N TYR A 93 22.04 -14.11 0.07
CA TYR A 93 21.19 -13.95 -1.10
C TYR A 93 20.85 -15.30 -1.73
N TYR A 94 19.76 -15.31 -2.50
CA TYR A 94 19.25 -16.49 -3.19
C TYR A 94 19.25 -16.22 -4.69
N VAL A 95 19.87 -17.13 -5.46
CA VAL A 95 19.73 -17.17 -6.92
C VAL A 95 18.57 -18.11 -7.23
N ILE A 96 17.55 -17.59 -7.87
CA ILE A 96 16.28 -18.28 -8.13
C ILE A 96 16.21 -18.58 -9.63
N TYR A 97 16.52 -19.79 -10.01
CA TYR A 97 16.40 -20.24 -11.40
C TYR A 97 14.94 -20.50 -11.79
N GLY A 98 14.56 -20.04 -12.98
CA GLY A 98 13.28 -20.33 -13.61
C GLY A 98 13.31 -19.88 -15.09
N PRO A 99 12.97 -20.75 -16.06
CA PRO A 99 13.05 -20.42 -17.49
C PRO A 99 12.11 -19.29 -17.92
N THR A 100 11.13 -18.95 -17.07
CA THR A 100 10.21 -17.84 -17.32
C THR A 100 10.08 -16.96 -16.09
N PRO A 101 9.73 -15.65 -16.24
CA PRO A 101 9.43 -14.76 -15.11
C PRO A 101 8.39 -15.32 -14.14
N LYS A 102 7.38 -16.05 -14.66
CA LYS A 102 6.35 -16.68 -13.82
C LYS A 102 6.93 -17.75 -12.88
N GLU A 103 7.85 -18.56 -13.35
CA GLU A 103 8.48 -19.59 -12.52
C GLU A 103 9.44 -19.00 -11.49
N ILE A 104 10.14 -17.92 -11.85
CA ILE A 104 10.96 -17.17 -10.90
C ILE A 104 10.09 -16.60 -9.80
N LEU A 105 8.99 -15.91 -10.14
CA LEU A 105 8.05 -15.34 -9.18
C LEU A 105 7.37 -16.43 -8.32
N ARG A 106 7.04 -17.57 -8.92
CA ARG A 106 6.49 -18.72 -8.18
C ARG A 106 7.45 -19.19 -7.08
N LYS A 107 8.72 -19.33 -7.38
CA LYS A 107 9.74 -19.77 -6.42
C LYS A 107 10.06 -18.69 -5.41
N TYR A 108 10.19 -17.43 -5.85
CA TYR A 108 10.42 -16.29 -4.97
C TYR A 108 9.29 -16.13 -3.93
N THR A 109 8.02 -16.14 -4.37
CA THR A 109 6.89 -16.00 -3.46
C THR A 109 6.63 -17.27 -2.62
N ALA A 110 7.08 -18.44 -3.03
CA ALA A 110 7.10 -19.62 -2.17
C ALA A 110 8.09 -19.47 -1.00
N LEU A 111 9.21 -18.75 -1.24
CA LEU A 111 10.20 -18.46 -0.21
C LEU A 111 9.75 -17.32 0.73
N THR A 112 9.14 -16.25 0.18
CA THR A 112 8.85 -15.02 0.92
C THR A 112 7.38 -14.85 1.33
N GLY A 113 6.52 -15.76 0.91
CA GLY A 113 5.07 -15.78 1.18
C GLY A 113 4.22 -15.49 -0.05
N ARG A 114 3.14 -16.26 -0.20
CA ARG A 114 2.14 -16.05 -1.24
C ARG A 114 1.20 -14.91 -0.87
N PRO A 115 0.71 -14.12 -1.84
CA PRO A 115 -0.36 -13.18 -1.59
C PRO A 115 -1.61 -13.90 -1.08
N ALA A 116 -2.25 -13.41 -0.01
CA ALA A 116 -3.56 -13.89 0.38
C ALA A 116 -4.59 -13.64 -0.73
N LEU A 117 -5.64 -14.45 -0.80
CA LEU A 117 -6.72 -14.24 -1.75
C LEU A 117 -7.68 -13.19 -1.19
N PRO A 118 -7.82 -11.99 -1.82
CA PRO A 118 -8.78 -11.01 -1.35
C PRO A 118 -10.22 -11.44 -1.65
N PRO A 119 -11.21 -11.04 -0.85
CA PRO A 119 -12.61 -11.35 -1.10
C PRO A 119 -13.13 -10.68 -2.38
N ALA A 120 -14.12 -11.33 -3.02
CA ALA A 120 -14.67 -10.89 -4.31
C ALA A 120 -15.16 -9.44 -4.31
N TRP A 121 -15.76 -8.97 -3.22
CA TRP A 121 -16.25 -7.59 -3.12
C TRP A 121 -15.15 -6.54 -3.25
N SER A 122 -13.90 -6.88 -2.90
CA SER A 122 -12.78 -5.94 -2.95
C SER A 122 -12.38 -5.53 -4.38
N PHE A 123 -12.69 -6.36 -5.37
CA PHE A 123 -12.41 -6.08 -6.79
C PHE A 123 -13.41 -5.11 -7.43
N GLY A 124 -14.50 -4.77 -6.74
CA GLY A 124 -15.45 -3.76 -7.20
C GLY A 124 -14.89 -2.33 -7.11
N LEU A 125 -15.72 -1.35 -7.42
CA LEU A 125 -15.35 0.07 -7.34
C LEU A 125 -15.37 0.54 -5.89
N TRP A 126 -14.31 1.24 -5.48
CA TRP A 126 -14.18 1.95 -4.21
C TRP A 126 -14.34 3.45 -4.43
N LEU A 127 -15.14 4.11 -3.61
CA LEU A 127 -15.25 5.56 -3.55
C LEU A 127 -14.77 6.03 -2.18
N SER A 128 -13.92 7.06 -2.17
CA SER A 128 -13.38 7.67 -0.97
C SER A 128 -13.97 9.05 -0.74
N THR A 129 -13.97 9.50 0.53
CA THR A 129 -14.16 10.91 0.90
C THR A 129 -13.05 11.82 0.36
N SER A 130 -11.98 11.23 -0.22
CA SER A 130 -10.75 11.93 -0.57
C SER A 130 -10.08 12.54 0.68
N PHE A 131 -8.90 13.11 0.52
CA PHE A 131 -8.24 13.87 1.58
C PHE A 131 -8.84 15.27 1.63
N THR A 132 -10.06 15.36 2.19
CA THR A 132 -10.81 16.60 2.36
C THR A 132 -11.33 16.71 3.80
N THR A 133 -11.53 17.93 4.28
CA THR A 133 -11.94 18.22 5.66
C THR A 133 -13.43 18.45 5.83
N SER A 134 -14.19 18.53 4.72
CA SER A 134 -15.57 19.00 4.71
C SER A 134 -16.53 17.88 4.31
N TYR A 135 -16.55 16.78 5.05
CA TYR A 135 -17.57 15.74 4.84
C TYR A 135 -18.17 15.27 6.15
N ASP A 136 -19.44 14.95 6.09
CA ASP A 136 -20.27 14.39 7.14
C ASP A 136 -21.13 13.26 6.57
N GLU A 137 -22.00 12.65 7.36
CA GLU A 137 -22.89 11.58 6.88
C GLU A 137 -23.78 12.06 5.71
N GLN A 138 -24.24 13.30 5.71
CA GLN A 138 -25.08 13.83 4.64
C GLN A 138 -24.30 13.92 3.32
N THR A 139 -23.09 14.42 3.35
CA THR A 139 -22.19 14.50 2.21
C THR A 139 -21.89 13.09 1.64
N VAL A 140 -21.52 12.17 2.51
CA VAL A 140 -21.25 10.76 2.14
C VAL A 140 -22.48 10.13 1.50
N THR A 141 -23.65 10.30 2.09
CA THR A 141 -24.92 9.78 1.58
C THR A 141 -25.25 10.37 0.21
N SER A 142 -25.02 11.67 0.01
CA SER A 142 -25.25 12.33 -1.27
C SER A 142 -24.39 11.76 -2.40
N PHE A 143 -23.14 11.42 -2.11
CA PHE A 143 -22.26 10.77 -3.09
C PHE A 143 -22.73 9.36 -3.44
N ILE A 144 -23.13 8.58 -2.45
CA ILE A 144 -23.63 7.20 -2.67
C ILE A 144 -24.95 7.23 -3.45
N ASP A 145 -25.86 8.14 -3.11
CA ASP A 145 -27.10 8.33 -3.87
C ASP A 145 -26.81 8.79 -5.31
N GLY A 146 -25.90 9.74 -5.47
CA GLY A 146 -25.47 10.21 -6.80
C GLY A 146 -24.87 9.10 -7.69
N MET A 147 -24.12 8.18 -7.10
CA MET A 147 -23.63 6.98 -7.80
C MET A 147 -24.79 6.08 -8.22
N ARG A 148 -25.73 5.81 -7.33
CA ARG A 148 -26.90 4.97 -7.61
C ARG A 148 -27.81 5.58 -8.68
N GLU A 149 -28.12 6.86 -8.59
CA GLU A 149 -28.95 7.59 -9.55
C GLU A 149 -28.37 7.55 -10.97
N ARG A 150 -27.05 7.51 -11.10
CA ARG A 150 -26.32 7.41 -12.37
C ARG A 150 -25.99 5.99 -12.77
N GLU A 151 -26.52 5.00 -12.08
CA GLU A 151 -26.28 3.57 -12.32
C GLU A 151 -24.78 3.21 -12.32
N LEU A 152 -24.03 3.77 -11.38
CA LEU A 152 -22.61 3.51 -11.12
C LEU A 152 -22.49 2.51 -9.95
N PRO A 153 -22.24 1.22 -10.20
CA PRO A 153 -22.14 0.22 -9.15
C PRO A 153 -20.97 0.52 -8.22
N LEU A 154 -21.26 0.66 -6.94
CA LEU A 154 -20.28 0.92 -5.87
C LEU A 154 -20.22 -0.27 -4.92
N SER A 155 -19.01 -0.73 -4.58
CA SER A 155 -18.82 -1.87 -3.67
C SER A 155 -18.30 -1.47 -2.31
N VAL A 156 -17.42 -0.48 -2.24
CA VAL A 156 -16.77 -0.06 -0.99
C VAL A 156 -16.83 1.46 -0.86
N PHE A 157 -17.17 1.93 0.34
CA PHE A 157 -17.01 3.33 0.70
C PHE A 157 -15.83 3.48 1.68
N HIS A 158 -14.90 4.36 1.37
CA HIS A 158 -13.70 4.60 2.15
C HIS A 158 -13.73 5.97 2.81
N PHE A 159 -13.69 6.00 4.13
CA PHE A 159 -13.50 7.20 4.94
C PHE A 159 -12.01 7.46 5.14
N ASP A 160 -11.52 8.58 4.62
CA ASP A 160 -10.14 9.02 4.83
C ASP A 160 -9.95 9.66 6.20
N CYS A 161 -8.77 10.13 6.57
CA CYS A 161 -8.33 10.40 7.93
C CYS A 161 -9.26 11.29 8.78
N PHE A 162 -10.09 12.14 8.16
CA PHE A 162 -11.04 13.02 8.86
C PHE A 162 -12.32 12.35 9.35
N TRP A 163 -12.42 11.01 9.31
CA TRP A 163 -13.42 10.31 10.12
C TRP A 163 -13.10 10.43 11.61
N MET A 164 -11.80 10.58 11.95
CA MET A 164 -11.32 10.96 13.27
C MET A 164 -11.19 12.49 13.36
N ARG A 165 -11.16 12.99 14.57
CA ARG A 165 -10.93 14.42 14.82
C ARG A 165 -9.50 14.81 14.43
N GLU A 166 -9.37 15.93 13.71
CA GLU A 166 -8.08 16.50 13.35
C GLU A 166 -7.18 16.73 14.58
N PHE A 167 -5.87 16.48 14.42
CA PHE A 167 -4.83 16.53 15.47
C PHE A 167 -4.99 15.52 16.62
N ASN A 168 -6.00 14.62 16.56
CA ASN A 168 -6.16 13.52 17.50
C ASN A 168 -5.80 12.14 16.85
N TRP A 169 -5.28 12.12 15.62
CA TRP A 169 -4.89 10.88 14.92
C TRP A 169 -3.77 10.13 15.68
N CYS A 170 -3.79 8.83 15.84
CA CYS A 170 -4.98 7.98 15.76
C CYS A 170 -5.52 7.82 17.17
N ASP A 171 -6.73 8.27 17.42
CA ASP A 171 -7.48 7.93 18.65
C ASP A 171 -8.44 6.76 18.39
N PHE A 172 -8.70 6.44 17.10
CA PHE A 172 -9.64 5.41 16.63
C PHE A 172 -11.09 5.69 17.05
N GLU A 173 -11.44 6.95 17.21
CA GLU A 173 -12.78 7.40 17.55
C GLU A 173 -13.37 8.25 16.42
N TRP A 174 -14.63 7.98 16.07
CA TRP A 174 -15.37 8.82 15.13
C TRP A 174 -15.53 10.22 15.72
N ASP A 175 -15.30 11.26 14.91
CA ASP A 175 -15.47 12.64 15.37
C ASP A 175 -16.97 12.92 15.65
N PRO A 176 -17.39 13.07 16.92
CA PRO A 176 -18.80 13.20 17.26
C PRO A 176 -19.41 14.53 16.78
N ARG A 177 -18.57 15.49 16.35
CA ARG A 177 -19.03 16.77 15.80
C ARG A 177 -19.67 16.60 14.42
N VAL A 178 -19.21 15.61 13.64
CA VAL A 178 -19.66 15.34 12.27
C VAL A 178 -20.29 13.96 12.10
N PHE A 179 -19.99 13.01 12.98
CA PHE A 179 -20.57 11.67 13.03
C PHE A 179 -21.15 11.36 14.42
N PRO A 180 -22.30 11.96 14.78
CA PRO A 180 -22.89 11.80 16.12
C PRO A 180 -23.46 10.39 16.38
N ASP A 181 -23.77 9.63 15.33
CA ASP A 181 -24.30 8.26 15.39
C ASP A 181 -23.52 7.36 14.40
N PRO A 182 -22.25 7.03 14.68
CA PRO A 182 -21.43 6.30 13.72
C PRO A 182 -21.93 4.87 13.50
N GLU A 183 -22.39 4.15 14.52
CA GLU A 183 -22.90 2.78 14.39
C GLU A 183 -24.17 2.73 13.54
N GLY A 184 -25.10 3.66 13.77
CA GLY A 184 -26.30 3.79 12.96
C GLY A 184 -25.96 4.18 11.50
N MET A 185 -25.03 5.10 11.29
CA MET A 185 -24.53 5.44 9.94
C MET A 185 -23.95 4.22 9.24
N LEU A 186 -23.06 3.49 9.88
CA LEU A 186 -22.45 2.30 9.29
C LEU A 186 -23.50 1.24 8.94
N THR A 187 -24.51 1.04 9.79
CA THR A 187 -25.64 0.15 9.52
C THR A 187 -26.39 0.59 8.27
N ARG A 188 -26.79 1.88 8.18
CA ARG A 188 -27.46 2.44 6.99
C ARG A 188 -26.67 2.29 5.69
N LEU A 189 -25.34 2.43 5.74
CA LEU A 189 -24.47 2.23 4.58
C LEU A 189 -24.38 0.77 4.18
N LYS A 190 -24.30 -0.12 5.15
CA LYS A 190 -24.28 -1.58 4.90
C LYS A 190 -25.60 -2.12 4.34
N GLU A 191 -26.75 -1.58 4.75
CA GLU A 191 -28.06 -1.88 4.18
C GLU A 191 -28.15 -1.52 2.69
N ARG A 192 -27.31 -0.60 2.21
CA ARG A 192 -27.15 -0.26 0.78
C ARG A 192 -26.21 -1.21 0.03
N GLY A 193 -25.72 -2.27 0.68
CA GLY A 193 -24.83 -3.28 0.09
C GLY A 193 -23.34 -2.88 0.10
N LEU A 194 -22.96 -1.83 0.80
CA LEU A 194 -21.59 -1.33 0.82
C LEU A 194 -20.73 -2.05 1.88
N ARG A 195 -19.46 -2.21 1.56
CA ARG A 195 -18.39 -2.48 2.53
C ARG A 195 -17.75 -1.16 2.94
N ILE A 196 -17.26 -1.11 4.18
CA ILE A 196 -16.71 0.11 4.77
C ILE A 196 -15.23 -0.05 5.04
N CYS A 197 -14.45 0.84 4.47
CA CYS A 197 -13.02 1.00 4.75
C CYS A 197 -12.80 2.29 5.55
N VAL A 198 -11.93 2.25 6.56
CA VAL A 198 -11.48 3.45 7.26
C VAL A 198 -9.96 3.57 7.22
N TRP A 199 -9.48 4.82 7.11
CA TRP A 199 -8.06 5.14 7.14
C TRP A 199 -7.50 4.99 8.56
N ILE A 200 -6.32 4.42 8.67
CA ILE A 200 -5.51 4.34 9.88
C ILE A 200 -4.04 4.53 9.53
N ASN A 201 -3.22 4.89 10.52
CA ASN A 201 -1.77 4.85 10.39
C ASN A 201 -1.10 4.41 11.71
N PRO A 202 0.22 4.15 11.71
CA PRO A 202 0.91 3.68 12.91
C PRO A 202 1.34 4.82 13.86
N TYR A 203 1.05 6.08 13.52
CA TYR A 203 1.38 7.24 14.33
C TYR A 203 0.24 7.58 15.28
N ILE A 204 0.59 8.02 16.49
CA ILE A 204 -0.34 8.47 17.53
C ILE A 204 -0.08 9.96 17.77
N ALA A 205 -1.07 10.80 17.50
CA ALA A 205 -0.97 12.25 17.74
C ALA A 205 -0.80 12.57 19.21
N GLN A 206 -0.01 13.58 19.54
CA GLN A 206 0.22 13.99 20.91
C GLN A 206 -1.07 14.40 21.66
N ARG A 207 -2.08 14.88 20.92
CA ARG A 207 -3.40 15.23 21.50
C ARG A 207 -4.32 14.03 21.66
N SER A 208 -4.02 12.90 21.03
CA SER A 208 -4.79 11.69 21.22
C SER A 208 -4.66 11.18 22.66
N PRO A 209 -5.75 10.75 23.31
CA PRO A 209 -5.68 10.09 24.62
C PRO A 209 -4.72 8.89 24.62
N LEU A 210 -4.59 8.23 23.47
CA LEU A 210 -3.73 7.06 23.28
C LEU A 210 -2.24 7.42 23.35
N PHE A 211 -1.85 8.68 23.18
CA PHE A 211 -0.46 9.09 23.40
C PHE A 211 -0.05 8.94 24.87
N ALA A 212 -0.84 9.45 25.80
CA ALA A 212 -0.58 9.34 27.24
C ALA A 212 -0.64 7.87 27.70
N GLU A 213 -1.65 7.13 27.24
CA GLU A 213 -1.82 5.69 27.50
C GLU A 213 -0.62 4.89 26.98
N GLY A 214 -0.31 5.03 25.70
CA GLY A 214 0.80 4.31 25.06
C GLY A 214 2.17 4.63 25.65
N ARG A 215 2.38 5.89 26.04
CA ARG A 215 3.60 6.29 26.77
C ARG A 215 3.70 5.59 28.13
N ALA A 216 2.62 5.61 28.90
CA ALA A 216 2.58 5.00 30.25
C ALA A 216 2.80 3.48 30.19
N LEU A 217 2.23 2.80 29.20
CA LEU A 217 2.36 1.38 28.97
C LEU A 217 3.64 0.97 28.23
N GLY A 218 4.41 1.93 27.72
CA GLY A 218 5.63 1.69 26.96
C GLY A 218 5.37 1.07 25.57
N HIS A 219 4.27 1.44 24.91
CA HIS A 219 3.87 0.94 23.60
C HIS A 219 4.38 1.80 22.43
N LEU A 220 4.95 2.96 22.74
CA LEU A 220 5.49 3.89 21.75
C LEU A 220 7.01 3.73 21.62
N LEU A 221 7.54 3.94 20.43
CA LEU A 221 8.98 3.93 20.18
C LEU A 221 9.67 5.00 21.05
N LYS A 222 10.85 4.67 21.52
CA LYS A 222 11.68 5.52 22.38
C LYS A 222 12.97 5.91 21.69
N LYS A 223 13.50 7.06 22.07
CA LYS A 223 14.89 7.41 21.80
C LYS A 223 15.84 6.62 22.72
N PRO A 224 17.14 6.57 22.41
CA PRO A 224 18.12 5.90 23.29
C PRO A 224 18.17 6.43 24.73
N ASP A 225 17.76 7.69 24.95
CA ASP A 225 17.66 8.30 26.28
C ASP A 225 16.40 7.90 27.06
N GLY A 226 15.53 7.08 26.47
CA GLY A 226 14.29 6.60 27.08
C GLY A 226 13.07 7.52 26.88
N SER A 227 13.23 8.71 26.31
CA SER A 227 12.13 9.59 25.96
C SER A 227 11.33 9.02 24.78
N VAL A 228 10.04 9.36 24.66
CA VAL A 228 9.24 8.97 23.49
C VAL A 228 9.78 9.68 22.25
N TRP A 229 10.00 8.91 21.19
CA TRP A 229 10.33 9.48 19.90
C TRP A 229 9.10 10.17 19.29
N GLN A 230 9.27 11.37 18.77
CA GLN A 230 8.23 12.16 18.12
C GLN A 230 8.79 12.82 16.86
N TRP A 231 7.92 13.05 15.88
CA TRP A 231 8.27 13.79 14.67
C TRP A 231 7.22 14.86 14.34
N ASP A 232 7.58 15.78 13.42
CA ASP A 232 6.76 16.93 13.05
C ASP A 232 6.56 17.07 11.52
N LEU A 233 6.91 16.03 10.72
CA LEU A 233 6.93 16.15 9.26
C LEU A 233 5.55 16.08 8.60
N TRP A 234 4.55 15.50 9.26
CA TRP A 234 3.15 15.50 8.82
C TRP A 234 2.27 16.26 9.80
N GLN A 235 2.22 15.79 11.03
CA GLN A 235 1.49 16.43 12.12
C GLN A 235 2.41 16.60 13.33
N PRO A 236 2.32 17.73 14.08
CA PRO A 236 3.24 17.99 15.17
C PRO A 236 3.16 16.93 16.29
N GLY A 237 4.30 16.49 16.74
CA GLY A 237 4.46 15.67 17.94
C GLY A 237 3.91 14.25 17.85
N MET A 238 3.77 13.68 16.67
CA MET A 238 3.30 12.30 16.52
C MET A 238 4.34 11.29 16.99
N ALA A 239 3.91 10.32 17.81
CA ALA A 239 4.72 9.16 18.21
C ALA A 239 4.41 7.95 17.34
N LEU A 240 5.28 6.97 17.32
CA LEU A 240 5.16 5.75 16.53
C LEU A 240 4.94 4.54 17.46
N VAL A 241 4.05 3.63 17.08
CA VAL A 241 3.79 2.40 17.84
C VAL A 241 4.98 1.45 17.68
N ASP A 242 5.44 0.83 18.76
CA ASP A 242 6.48 -0.21 18.73
C ASP A 242 5.86 -1.59 18.45
N PHE A 243 5.73 -1.96 17.19
CA PHE A 243 5.21 -3.26 16.78
C PHE A 243 6.15 -4.45 17.04
N THR A 244 7.36 -4.24 17.54
CA THR A 244 8.20 -5.35 18.01
C THR A 244 7.67 -5.92 19.32
N ARG A 245 6.96 -5.09 20.11
CA ARG A 245 6.39 -5.45 21.40
C ARG A 245 5.03 -6.14 21.26
N PRO A 246 4.86 -7.40 21.67
CA PRO A 246 3.57 -8.10 21.58
C PRO A 246 2.41 -7.37 22.25
N ALA A 247 2.64 -6.76 23.43
CA ALA A 247 1.63 -5.99 24.14
C ALA A 247 1.20 -4.72 23.40
N ALA A 248 2.10 -4.07 22.65
CA ALA A 248 1.76 -2.90 21.84
C ALA A 248 0.93 -3.34 20.59
N ARG A 249 1.27 -4.48 19.97
CA ARG A 249 0.44 -5.05 18.90
C ARG A 249 -0.97 -5.36 19.37
N GLU A 250 -1.11 -5.99 20.52
CA GLU A 250 -2.43 -6.33 21.09
C GLU A 250 -3.22 -5.07 21.47
N TRP A 251 -2.56 -4.07 22.03
CA TRP A 251 -3.16 -2.78 22.35
C TRP A 251 -3.71 -2.09 21.08
N TYR A 252 -2.92 -2.03 20.01
CA TYR A 252 -3.35 -1.48 18.72
C TYR A 252 -4.48 -2.33 18.10
N ALA A 253 -4.33 -3.64 18.12
CA ALA A 253 -5.33 -4.58 17.63
C ALA A 253 -6.69 -4.47 18.35
N ALA A 254 -6.70 -4.17 19.65
CA ALA A 254 -7.92 -3.97 20.41
C ALA A 254 -8.73 -2.77 19.89
N LYS A 255 -8.07 -1.68 19.47
CA LYS A 255 -8.74 -0.51 18.88
C LYS A 255 -9.36 -0.87 17.51
N LEU A 256 -8.65 -1.65 16.70
CA LEU A 256 -9.19 -2.11 15.41
C LEU A 256 -10.39 -3.04 15.59
N ARG A 257 -10.35 -3.96 16.56
CA ARG A 257 -11.50 -4.84 16.85
C ARG A 257 -12.72 -4.05 17.29
N ALA A 258 -12.56 -2.95 18.02
CA ALA A 258 -13.70 -2.09 18.38
C ALA A 258 -14.35 -1.50 17.11
N LEU A 259 -13.57 -1.00 16.16
CA LEU A 259 -14.09 -0.50 14.88
C LEU A 259 -14.78 -1.59 14.05
N LEU A 260 -14.21 -2.80 14.01
CA LEU A 260 -14.83 -3.95 13.33
C LEU A 260 -16.17 -4.32 13.98
N GLY A 261 -16.26 -4.26 15.33
CA GLY A 261 -17.48 -4.47 16.09
C GLY A 261 -18.57 -3.45 15.77
N MET A 262 -18.21 -2.21 15.44
CA MET A 262 -19.14 -1.15 15.00
C MET A 262 -19.65 -1.36 13.57
N GLY A 263 -18.96 -2.16 12.74
CA GLY A 263 -19.38 -2.42 11.36
C GLY A 263 -18.38 -2.04 10.27
N VAL A 264 -17.17 -1.60 10.63
CA VAL A 264 -16.06 -1.42 9.66
C VAL A 264 -15.68 -2.78 9.07
N ASP A 265 -15.37 -2.83 7.77
CA ASP A 265 -15.05 -4.08 7.06
C ASP A 265 -13.55 -4.25 6.78
N CYS A 266 -12.80 -3.17 6.56
CA CYS A 266 -11.37 -3.21 6.24
C CYS A 266 -10.69 -1.88 6.57
N PHE A 267 -9.35 -1.85 6.46
CA PHE A 267 -8.55 -0.68 6.80
C PHE A 267 -7.62 -0.26 5.65
N LYS A 268 -7.55 1.06 5.37
CA LYS A 268 -6.44 1.66 4.64
C LYS A 268 -5.30 1.88 5.63
N THR A 269 -4.20 1.13 5.48
CA THR A 269 -3.00 1.26 6.29
C THR A 269 -2.04 2.25 5.62
N ASP A 270 -2.13 3.50 6.03
CA ASP A 270 -1.32 4.59 5.48
C ASP A 270 0.03 4.71 6.20
N PHE A 271 1.01 5.37 5.56
CA PHE A 271 2.38 5.52 6.03
C PHE A 271 3.11 4.18 6.27
N GLY A 272 4.13 4.18 7.15
CA GLY A 272 4.95 3.02 7.48
C GLY A 272 6.29 2.96 6.71
N GLU A 273 6.59 3.95 5.87
CA GLU A 273 7.85 4.06 5.13
C GLU A 273 8.87 5.00 5.78
N ARG A 274 8.43 6.02 6.51
CA ARG A 274 9.30 7.00 7.19
C ARG A 274 9.63 6.55 8.61
N ILE A 275 10.34 5.46 8.76
CA ILE A 275 10.65 4.88 10.07
C ILE A 275 12.01 5.38 10.56
N PRO A 276 12.09 5.92 11.80
CA PRO A 276 13.33 6.48 12.33
C PRO A 276 14.37 5.41 12.62
N VAL A 277 15.65 5.80 12.55
CA VAL A 277 16.80 4.96 12.92
C VAL A 277 17.49 5.44 14.21
N ASP A 278 17.07 6.57 14.75
CA ASP A 278 17.55 7.13 16.03
C ASP A 278 16.68 6.70 17.23
N VAL A 279 16.23 5.46 17.22
CA VAL A 279 15.29 4.89 18.20
C VAL A 279 15.83 3.61 18.83
N ALA A 280 15.19 3.19 19.93
CA ALA A 280 15.41 1.91 20.58
C ALA A 280 14.12 1.09 20.56
N TYR A 281 14.15 -0.07 19.93
CA TYR A 281 13.06 -1.04 19.94
C TYR A 281 13.05 -1.86 21.23
N ALA A 282 11.86 -2.23 21.70
CA ALA A 282 11.69 -2.94 22.96
C ALA A 282 12.33 -4.33 22.98
N ASP A 283 12.44 -4.98 21.81
CA ASP A 283 13.07 -6.30 21.64
C ASP A 283 14.59 -6.23 21.37
N GLY A 284 15.17 -5.01 21.35
CA GLY A 284 16.58 -4.80 21.03
C GLY A 284 16.93 -4.87 19.55
N SER A 285 15.94 -4.88 18.65
CA SER A 285 16.17 -4.86 17.21
C SER A 285 16.99 -3.65 16.77
N ASP A 286 17.86 -3.85 15.79
CA ASP A 286 18.65 -2.80 15.15
C ASP A 286 17.75 -1.85 14.35
N PRO A 287 17.71 -0.54 14.63
CA PRO A 287 16.86 0.41 13.95
C PRO A 287 17.09 0.50 12.42
N GLU A 288 18.33 0.37 11.95
CA GLU A 288 18.64 0.35 10.52
C GLU A 288 18.00 -0.86 9.81
N ARG A 289 17.95 -2.01 10.46
CA ARG A 289 17.29 -3.21 9.96
C ARG A 289 15.77 -3.14 10.08
N MET A 290 15.27 -2.37 11.03
CA MET A 290 13.82 -2.18 11.23
C MET A 290 13.20 -1.17 10.29
N HIS A 291 13.95 -0.28 9.67
CA HIS A 291 13.42 0.77 8.82
C HIS A 291 12.45 0.24 7.75
N ASN A 292 12.91 -0.69 6.89
CA ASN A 292 12.03 -1.31 5.89
C ASN A 292 11.11 -2.38 6.49
N TYR A 293 11.56 -3.09 7.53
CA TYR A 293 10.82 -4.22 8.11
C TYR A 293 9.62 -3.80 8.95
N TYR A 294 9.61 -2.59 9.48
CA TYR A 294 8.52 -2.05 10.28
C TYR A 294 7.17 -2.15 9.56
N THR A 295 7.12 -1.80 8.27
CA THR A 295 5.87 -1.87 7.49
C THR A 295 5.30 -3.29 7.41
N TYR A 296 6.16 -4.31 7.35
CA TYR A 296 5.74 -5.70 7.41
C TYR A 296 5.03 -6.02 8.74
N LEU A 297 5.60 -5.62 9.87
CA LEU A 297 5.01 -5.84 11.20
C LEU A 297 3.68 -5.08 11.37
N TYR A 298 3.62 -3.84 10.90
CA TYR A 298 2.43 -3.02 10.93
C TYR A 298 1.29 -3.65 10.12
N ASN A 299 1.50 -3.88 8.83
CA ASN A 299 0.48 -4.44 7.95
C ASN A 299 0.08 -5.87 8.35
N ARG A 300 1.02 -6.69 8.79
CA ARG A 300 0.74 -8.01 9.35
C ARG A 300 -0.19 -7.92 10.56
N THR A 301 0.08 -7.01 11.49
CA THR A 301 -0.76 -6.82 12.68
C THR A 301 -2.20 -6.50 12.31
N VAL A 302 -2.40 -5.57 11.36
CA VAL A 302 -3.74 -5.20 10.89
C VAL A 302 -4.41 -6.35 10.14
N PHE A 303 -3.69 -7.02 9.26
CA PHE A 303 -4.21 -8.15 8.48
C PHE A 303 -4.63 -9.32 9.38
N GLU A 304 -3.81 -9.71 10.36
CA GLU A 304 -4.14 -10.77 11.31
C GLU A 304 -5.38 -10.45 12.16
N VAL A 305 -5.62 -9.18 12.49
CA VAL A 305 -6.86 -8.76 13.18
C VAL A 305 -8.06 -8.97 12.28
N LEU A 306 -7.96 -8.57 11.00
CA LEU A 306 -9.04 -8.76 10.03
C LEU A 306 -9.33 -10.25 9.79
N ASP A 307 -8.30 -11.06 9.56
CA ASP A 307 -8.42 -12.49 9.31
C ASP A 307 -9.08 -13.22 10.47
N LYS A 308 -8.66 -12.93 11.70
CA LYS A 308 -9.26 -13.51 12.91
C LYS A 308 -10.70 -13.07 13.14
N HIS A 309 -11.06 -11.82 12.80
CA HIS A 309 -12.39 -11.28 13.06
C HIS A 309 -13.39 -11.69 11.97
N ARG A 310 -12.98 -11.71 10.70
CA ARG A 310 -13.87 -11.92 9.55
C ARG A 310 -13.81 -13.33 8.98
N GLY A 311 -12.75 -14.06 9.26
CA GLY A 311 -12.51 -15.42 8.76
C GLY A 311 -11.57 -15.44 7.55
N GLU A 312 -11.07 -16.62 7.26
CA GLU A 312 -10.12 -16.88 6.17
C GLU A 312 -10.69 -16.42 4.81
N GLY A 313 -9.89 -15.69 4.06
CA GLY A 313 -10.27 -15.18 2.73
C GLY A 313 -11.13 -13.92 2.74
N GLU A 314 -11.42 -13.33 3.90
CA GLU A 314 -12.21 -12.10 4.04
C GLU A 314 -11.36 -10.89 4.47
N ALA A 315 -10.07 -11.08 4.75
CA ALA A 315 -9.18 -10.01 5.16
C ALA A 315 -8.66 -9.21 3.98
N VAL A 316 -8.77 -7.89 4.07
CA VAL A 316 -8.20 -6.92 3.12
C VAL A 316 -7.65 -5.73 3.88
N VAL A 317 -6.38 -5.41 3.65
CA VAL A 317 -5.81 -4.10 3.94
C VAL A 317 -5.68 -3.30 2.63
N PHE A 318 -5.56 -1.99 2.72
CA PHE A 318 -5.25 -1.14 1.58
C PHE A 318 -3.98 -0.37 1.95
N ALA A 319 -2.81 -0.98 1.67
CA ALA A 319 -1.53 -0.61 2.26
C ALA A 319 -0.70 0.31 1.36
N ARG A 320 -0.08 1.34 1.97
CA ARG A 320 0.84 2.27 1.29
C ARG A 320 2.24 1.69 1.17
N SER A 321 2.83 1.33 2.28
CA SER A 321 4.22 0.88 2.34
C SER A 321 4.35 -0.65 2.34
N ALA A 322 5.50 -1.13 1.87
CA ALA A 322 5.79 -2.55 1.82
C ALA A 322 7.29 -2.85 1.77
N THR A 323 7.64 -4.09 2.04
CA THR A 323 8.96 -4.68 1.79
C THR A 323 8.79 -6.15 1.37
N ALA A 324 9.87 -6.90 1.20
CA ALA A 324 9.81 -8.33 0.91
C ALA A 324 8.96 -9.07 1.97
N GLY A 325 8.03 -9.90 1.53
CA GLY A 325 7.08 -10.60 2.39
C GLY A 325 5.75 -9.86 2.59
N SER A 326 5.69 -8.55 2.39
CA SER A 326 4.45 -7.76 2.55
C SER A 326 3.36 -8.13 1.53
N GLN A 327 3.72 -8.75 0.42
CA GLN A 327 2.76 -9.27 -0.57
C GLN A 327 1.73 -10.23 0.03
N GLN A 328 2.02 -10.82 1.19
CA GLN A 328 1.10 -11.69 1.92
C GLN A 328 -0.16 -10.95 2.40
N PHE A 329 -0.09 -9.65 2.55
CA PHE A 329 -1.14 -8.80 3.13
C PHE A 329 -1.70 -7.82 2.09
N PRO A 330 -2.51 -8.30 1.11
CA PRO A 330 -3.06 -7.43 0.08
C PRO A 330 -4.14 -6.48 0.64
N VAL A 331 -4.38 -5.34 -0.02
CA VAL A 331 -3.90 -4.84 -1.30
C VAL A 331 -2.89 -3.71 -1.06
N HIS A 332 -2.14 -3.34 -2.10
CA HIS A 332 -1.24 -2.18 -2.06
C HIS A 332 -1.64 -1.16 -3.14
N TRP A 333 -1.46 0.16 -2.85
CA TRP A 333 -1.69 1.20 -3.85
C TRP A 333 -0.44 2.04 -4.09
N GLY A 334 -0.42 2.77 -5.22
CA GLY A 334 0.75 3.51 -5.72
C GLY A 334 1.17 4.74 -4.92
N GLY A 335 0.47 5.05 -3.82
CA GLY A 335 0.77 6.25 -3.01
C GLY A 335 0.27 7.55 -3.64
N ASP A 336 0.90 8.66 -3.27
CA ASP A 336 0.47 10.02 -3.61
C ASP A 336 1.05 10.43 -4.97
N CYS A 337 0.34 10.11 -6.05
CA CYS A 337 0.72 10.46 -7.41
C CYS A 337 0.12 11.82 -7.82
N GLU A 338 0.79 12.54 -8.71
CA GLU A 338 0.29 13.80 -9.24
C GLU A 338 -0.85 13.60 -10.25
N SER A 339 -1.73 14.60 -10.39
CA SER A 339 -2.82 14.59 -11.38
C SER A 339 -2.32 15.07 -12.75
N THR A 340 -1.37 14.31 -13.36
CA THR A 340 -0.76 14.61 -14.67
C THR A 340 -0.71 13.35 -15.55
N TYR A 341 -0.55 13.51 -16.87
CA TYR A 341 -0.38 12.38 -17.79
C TYR A 341 0.94 11.64 -17.56
N GLU A 342 1.98 12.36 -17.23
CA GLU A 342 3.30 11.83 -16.88
C GLU A 342 3.17 10.89 -15.67
N SER A 343 2.53 11.38 -14.63
CA SER A 343 2.32 10.61 -13.39
C SER A 343 1.41 9.40 -13.59
N MET A 344 0.42 9.49 -14.49
CA MET A 344 -0.39 8.32 -14.87
C MET A 344 0.48 7.22 -15.51
N ALA A 345 1.39 7.59 -16.42
CA ALA A 345 2.32 6.65 -17.05
C ALA A 345 3.34 6.08 -16.05
N GLU A 346 3.83 6.91 -15.14
CA GLU A 346 4.74 6.52 -14.04
C GLU A 346 4.04 5.56 -13.07
N SER A 347 2.81 5.84 -12.69
CA SER A 347 1.99 4.94 -11.86
C SER A 347 1.86 3.56 -12.51
N LEU A 348 1.59 3.48 -13.82
CA LEU A 348 1.54 2.21 -14.53
C LEU A 348 2.88 1.45 -14.44
N ARG A 349 4.00 2.14 -14.67
CA ARG A 349 5.33 1.52 -14.53
C ARG A 349 5.57 1.02 -13.12
N GLY A 350 5.19 1.81 -12.11
CA GLY A 350 5.28 1.43 -10.70
C GLY A 350 4.52 0.15 -10.36
N GLY A 351 3.26 0.05 -10.78
CA GLY A 351 2.45 -1.14 -10.58
C GLY A 351 3.00 -2.38 -11.28
N LEU A 352 3.46 -2.24 -12.52
CA LEU A 352 4.10 -3.35 -13.26
C LEU A 352 5.43 -3.78 -12.61
N SER A 353 6.24 -2.82 -12.16
CA SER A 353 7.49 -3.10 -11.43
C SER A 353 7.24 -3.83 -10.11
N LEU A 354 6.20 -3.43 -9.37
CA LEU A 354 5.80 -4.09 -8.13
C LEU A 354 5.32 -5.53 -8.38
N GLY A 355 4.54 -5.76 -9.46
CA GLY A 355 4.14 -7.10 -9.87
C GLY A 355 5.35 -8.00 -10.15
N LEU A 356 6.38 -7.48 -10.84
CA LEU A 356 7.65 -8.17 -11.07
C LEU A 356 8.52 -8.33 -9.80
N SER A 357 8.07 -7.75 -8.67
CA SER A 357 8.66 -7.93 -7.35
C SER A 357 7.84 -8.85 -6.43
N GLY A 358 6.86 -9.60 -6.99
CA GLY A 358 6.10 -10.66 -6.31
C GLY A 358 4.75 -10.24 -5.73
N PHE A 359 4.27 -9.04 -6.00
CA PHE A 359 2.97 -8.54 -5.51
C PHE A 359 1.85 -8.91 -6.48
N GLY A 360 0.85 -9.64 -5.98
CA GLY A 360 -0.24 -10.19 -6.78
C GLY A 360 -1.30 -9.19 -7.20
N TYR A 361 -1.51 -8.15 -6.39
CA TYR A 361 -2.59 -7.16 -6.51
C TYR A 361 -2.05 -5.75 -6.35
N TRP A 362 -2.64 -4.80 -7.08
CA TRP A 362 -2.24 -3.42 -7.02
C TRP A 362 -3.39 -2.48 -7.36
N SER A 363 -3.38 -1.31 -6.77
CA SER A 363 -4.30 -0.21 -7.00
C SER A 363 -3.53 1.10 -7.14
N HIS A 364 -4.22 2.17 -7.48
CA HIS A 364 -3.73 3.54 -7.49
C HIS A 364 -4.91 4.51 -7.40
N ASP A 365 -4.63 5.78 -7.18
CA ASP A 365 -5.65 6.80 -7.09
C ASP A 365 -6.07 7.25 -8.49
N ILE A 366 -7.31 6.92 -8.86
CA ILE A 366 -7.85 7.24 -10.19
C ILE A 366 -7.99 8.76 -10.33
N GLY A 367 -7.27 9.31 -11.28
CA GLY A 367 -7.18 10.76 -11.52
C GLY A 367 -5.98 11.44 -10.87
N GLY A 368 -5.14 10.67 -10.17
CA GLY A 368 -4.04 11.20 -9.34
C GLY A 368 -4.53 11.63 -7.95
N PHE A 369 -3.61 11.65 -6.99
CA PHE A 369 -3.88 12.11 -5.62
C PHE A 369 -3.67 13.60 -5.48
N GLU A 370 -2.47 14.11 -5.84
CA GLU A 370 -2.12 15.52 -5.71
C GLU A 370 -2.79 16.37 -6.79
N GLY A 371 -3.53 17.39 -6.34
CA GLY A 371 -4.23 18.31 -7.22
C GLY A 371 -5.59 17.80 -7.71
N THR A 372 -6.09 18.43 -8.77
CA THR A 372 -7.35 18.08 -9.44
C THR A 372 -7.08 17.82 -10.91
N PRO A 373 -7.38 16.61 -11.44
CA PRO A 373 -7.17 16.32 -12.86
C PRO A 373 -8.15 17.13 -13.72
N ASP A 374 -7.74 17.45 -14.94
CA ASP A 374 -8.72 17.87 -15.94
C ASP A 374 -9.64 16.71 -16.35
N PRO A 375 -10.83 16.99 -16.92
CA PRO A 375 -11.77 15.93 -17.29
C PRO A 375 -11.21 14.91 -18.30
N ALA A 376 -10.34 15.31 -19.21
CA ALA A 376 -9.75 14.40 -20.20
C ALA A 376 -8.77 13.42 -19.57
N LEU A 377 -7.92 13.89 -18.65
CA LEU A 377 -7.03 13.05 -17.85
C LEU A 377 -7.83 12.10 -16.97
N PHE A 378 -8.86 12.61 -16.26
CA PHE A 378 -9.69 11.80 -15.36
C PHE A 378 -10.34 10.64 -16.10
N LYS A 379 -10.93 10.88 -17.26
CA LYS A 379 -11.56 9.84 -18.11
C LYS A 379 -10.57 8.75 -18.55
N ARG A 380 -9.36 9.12 -18.95
CA ARG A 380 -8.32 8.14 -19.32
C ARG A 380 -7.85 7.33 -18.11
N TRP A 381 -7.71 7.98 -16.97
CA TRP A 381 -7.30 7.31 -15.72
C TRP A 381 -8.38 6.36 -15.19
N ILE A 382 -9.68 6.70 -15.39
CA ILE A 382 -10.79 5.78 -15.12
C ILE A 382 -10.59 4.45 -15.85
N ALA A 383 -10.31 4.48 -17.15
CA ALA A 383 -10.09 3.26 -17.93
C ALA A 383 -8.91 2.44 -17.38
N PHE A 384 -7.79 3.08 -17.11
CA PHE A 384 -6.63 2.45 -16.52
C PHE A 384 -6.93 1.87 -15.12
N GLY A 385 -7.60 2.64 -14.27
CA GLY A 385 -7.90 2.24 -12.89
C GLY A 385 -8.90 1.09 -12.81
N LEU A 386 -9.94 1.10 -13.64
CA LEU A 386 -10.95 0.03 -13.65
C LEU A 386 -10.42 -1.27 -14.28
N LEU A 387 -9.41 -1.21 -15.11
CA LEU A 387 -8.72 -2.38 -15.67
C LEU A 387 -7.50 -2.82 -14.83
N SER A 388 -7.21 -2.15 -13.72
CA SER A 388 -6.28 -2.62 -12.68
C SER A 388 -6.95 -3.66 -11.78
N SER A 389 -6.17 -4.38 -10.95
CA SER A 389 -6.75 -5.41 -10.08
C SER A 389 -7.77 -4.82 -9.09
N HIS A 390 -7.43 -3.73 -8.43
CA HIS A 390 -8.32 -2.98 -7.54
C HIS A 390 -8.47 -1.54 -8.02
N SER A 391 -9.61 -0.90 -7.72
CA SER A 391 -10.00 0.37 -8.34
C SER A 391 -10.60 1.30 -7.31
N ARG A 392 -9.96 2.45 -7.06
CA ARG A 392 -10.38 3.43 -6.07
C ARG A 392 -10.43 4.84 -6.65
N LEU A 393 -11.57 5.49 -6.52
CA LEU A 393 -11.74 6.93 -6.73
C LEU A 393 -11.28 7.65 -5.45
N HIS A 394 -10.12 8.28 -5.49
CA HIS A 394 -9.50 8.96 -4.35
C HIS A 394 -8.57 10.08 -4.84
N GLY A 395 -8.44 11.14 -4.06
CA GLY A 395 -7.52 12.24 -4.34
C GLY A 395 -7.44 13.23 -3.19
N SER A 396 -6.60 14.24 -3.32
CA SER A 396 -6.58 15.43 -2.47
C SER A 396 -7.39 16.56 -3.11
N HIS A 397 -7.71 17.61 -2.39
CA HIS A 397 -8.31 18.88 -2.84
C HIS A 397 -9.67 18.79 -3.54
N SER A 398 -10.09 17.63 -4.04
CA SER A 398 -11.41 17.46 -4.68
C SER A 398 -11.93 16.02 -4.49
N TYR A 399 -13.26 15.91 -4.48
CA TYR A 399 -13.92 14.60 -4.56
C TYR A 399 -13.80 14.04 -5.98
N ARG A 400 -13.55 12.73 -6.07
CA ARG A 400 -13.42 12.03 -7.37
C ARG A 400 -14.74 11.44 -7.87
N VAL A 401 -15.87 12.11 -7.60
CA VAL A 401 -17.17 11.72 -8.17
C VAL A 401 -17.28 12.26 -9.60
N PRO A 402 -17.66 11.44 -10.60
CA PRO A 402 -17.48 11.77 -12.02
C PRO A 402 -18.31 12.98 -12.48
N TRP A 403 -19.49 13.20 -11.92
CA TRP A 403 -20.34 14.35 -12.30
C TRP A 403 -19.79 15.72 -11.89
N LEU A 404 -18.74 15.78 -11.07
CA LEU A 404 -18.01 17.02 -10.80
C LEU A 404 -17.01 17.39 -11.89
N PHE A 405 -16.80 16.51 -12.85
CA PHE A 405 -15.91 16.73 -14.00
C PHE A 405 -16.73 17.04 -15.25
N ASP A 406 -17.45 16.08 -15.78
CA ASP A 406 -18.44 16.25 -16.87
C ASP A 406 -19.33 15.01 -17.00
N GLU A 407 -20.38 15.09 -17.85
CA GLU A 407 -21.29 13.97 -18.10
C GLU A 407 -20.61 12.80 -18.82
N GLU A 408 -19.63 13.06 -19.67
CA GLU A 408 -18.86 12.01 -20.33
C GLU A 408 -18.04 11.20 -19.32
N ALA A 409 -17.52 11.82 -18.25
CA ALA A 409 -16.84 11.11 -17.17
C ALA A 409 -17.79 10.13 -16.44
N VAL A 410 -19.08 10.48 -16.30
CA VAL A 410 -20.10 9.57 -15.77
C VAL A 410 -20.27 8.37 -16.69
N ASP A 411 -20.38 8.59 -18.00
CA ASP A 411 -20.56 7.51 -18.99
C ASP A 411 -19.33 6.60 -19.05
N VAL A 412 -18.14 7.17 -19.05
CA VAL A 412 -16.86 6.41 -19.02
C VAL A 412 -16.76 5.57 -17.76
N LEU A 413 -17.05 6.14 -16.58
CA LEU A 413 -17.01 5.38 -15.33
C LEU A 413 -18.05 4.24 -15.34
N ARG A 414 -19.27 4.51 -15.83
CA ARG A 414 -20.34 3.49 -15.95
C ARG A 414 -19.90 2.34 -16.86
N LEU A 415 -19.34 2.66 -18.02
CA LEU A 415 -18.87 1.67 -18.99
C LEU A 415 -17.81 0.75 -18.36
N PHE A 416 -16.74 1.33 -17.81
CA PHE A 416 -15.63 0.56 -17.29
C PHE A 416 -15.96 -0.18 -15.98
N THR A 417 -16.83 0.37 -15.13
CA THR A 417 -17.29 -0.34 -13.94
C THR A 417 -18.14 -1.57 -14.31
N ARG A 418 -19.08 -1.43 -15.27
CA ARG A 418 -19.86 -2.57 -15.75
C ARG A 418 -19.01 -3.60 -16.46
N LEU A 419 -18.03 -3.16 -17.27
CA LEU A 419 -17.05 -4.07 -17.89
C LEU A 419 -16.27 -4.84 -16.81
N LYS A 420 -15.73 -4.16 -15.79
CA LYS A 420 -15.01 -4.83 -14.70
C LYS A 420 -15.88 -5.86 -13.99
N LEU A 421 -17.13 -5.54 -13.69
CA LEU A 421 -18.06 -6.47 -13.06
C LEU A 421 -18.37 -7.69 -13.95
N SER A 422 -18.48 -7.49 -15.27
CA SER A 422 -18.66 -8.61 -16.21
C SER A 422 -17.42 -9.53 -16.28
N LEU A 423 -16.25 -9.00 -15.99
CA LEU A 423 -14.98 -9.75 -15.92
C LEU A 423 -14.74 -10.42 -14.56
N MET A 424 -15.66 -10.32 -13.59
CA MET A 424 -15.45 -10.85 -12.25
C MET A 424 -15.03 -12.33 -12.19
N PRO A 425 -15.61 -13.26 -12.98
CA PRO A 425 -15.15 -14.65 -13.00
C PRO A 425 -13.68 -14.78 -13.45
N TYR A 426 -13.28 -13.98 -14.45
CA TYR A 426 -11.90 -13.91 -14.93
C TYR A 426 -10.96 -13.33 -13.85
N LEU A 427 -11.36 -12.23 -13.19
CA LEU A 427 -10.58 -11.58 -12.13
C LEU A 427 -10.37 -12.53 -10.96
N LEU A 428 -11.40 -13.24 -10.52
CA LEU A 428 -11.29 -14.23 -9.44
C LEU A 428 -10.39 -15.41 -9.81
N THR A 429 -10.42 -15.85 -11.06
CA THR A 429 -9.51 -16.90 -11.56
C THR A 429 -8.06 -16.41 -11.55
N ALA A 430 -7.81 -15.18 -12.04
CA ALA A 430 -6.48 -14.57 -12.02
C ALA A 430 -5.99 -14.31 -10.58
N ALA A 431 -6.89 -13.89 -9.69
CA ALA A 431 -6.58 -13.71 -8.27
C ALA A 431 -6.21 -15.03 -7.58
N ARG A 432 -6.93 -16.12 -7.89
CA ARG A 432 -6.57 -17.46 -7.41
C ARG A 432 -5.18 -17.88 -7.89
N THR A 433 -4.84 -17.61 -9.15
CA THR A 433 -3.49 -17.86 -9.69
C THR A 433 -2.43 -17.04 -8.94
N ALA A 434 -2.71 -15.76 -8.63
CA ALA A 434 -1.81 -14.94 -7.81
C ALA A 434 -1.62 -15.53 -6.41
N HIS A 435 -2.69 -15.99 -5.79
CA HIS A 435 -2.67 -16.63 -4.47
C HIS A 435 -1.89 -17.97 -4.49
N THR A 436 -2.19 -18.87 -5.41
CA THR A 436 -1.62 -20.23 -5.42
C THR A 436 -0.22 -20.30 -6.02
N GLU A 437 0.08 -19.43 -7.00
CA GLU A 437 1.31 -19.49 -7.77
C GLU A 437 2.20 -18.25 -7.63
N GLY A 438 1.74 -17.16 -7.02
CA GLY A 438 2.48 -15.90 -6.92
C GLY A 438 2.64 -15.16 -8.25
N VAL A 439 1.82 -15.47 -9.25
CA VAL A 439 1.81 -14.79 -10.54
C VAL A 439 0.86 -13.59 -10.46
N PRO A 440 1.32 -12.35 -10.67
CA PRO A 440 0.48 -11.16 -10.49
C PRO A 440 -0.69 -11.10 -11.48
N MET A 441 -1.77 -10.45 -11.07
CA MET A 441 -2.93 -10.20 -11.94
C MET A 441 -2.60 -9.23 -13.07
N MET A 442 -1.96 -8.09 -12.74
CA MET A 442 -1.37 -7.18 -13.72
C MET A 442 0.03 -7.66 -14.06
N ARG A 443 0.29 -7.88 -15.34
CA ARG A 443 1.56 -8.45 -15.81
C ARG A 443 2.23 -7.57 -16.84
N ALA A 444 3.51 -7.30 -16.61
CA ALA A 444 4.36 -6.70 -17.63
C ALA A 444 4.54 -7.68 -18.80
N MET A 445 4.69 -7.13 -19.98
CA MET A 445 5.07 -7.88 -21.20
C MET A 445 6.62 -7.92 -21.28
N VAL A 446 7.21 -8.94 -20.65
CA VAL A 446 8.66 -9.16 -20.54
C VAL A 446 9.02 -10.59 -20.93
#